data_5013f51f8730b8d0b928a56e26fe01c9
#
_entry.id   5013f51f8730b8d0b928a56e26fe01c9
#
_cell.length_a   1.000
_cell.length_b   1.000
_cell.length_c   1.000
_cell.angle_alpha   90.00
_cell.angle_beta   90.00
_cell.angle_gamma   90.00
#
_symmetry.space_group_name_H-M   'P 1'
#
loop_
_entity.id
_entity.type
_entity.pdbx_description
1 polymer ?
#
loop_
_entity_poly.entity_id
_entity_poly.type
_entity_poly.pdbx_seq_one_letter_code
_entity_poly.pdbx_strand_id
1 'polypeptide(L)'
;VESLQDSVLTLRLELRAAGDIRTSLIYACLTCTMTQLESVQSVAFLRTAQPQTDGPYTADDFVLLDALAENPEYAVRLFYPDKNGLLTPVTTVLACTDPGQLPLLALQALIRATVPVNLSRVVPAGTQVMDISVSDGTASVVLSDQFMSCDTSAARAGSAVRSIAATLCDLSGVTAVRLSVIGESGLTYYDISEPIT
;
A
#
# COMPACT_ATOMS: atom_id res chain seq x y z
N VAL A 1 31.27 17.91 -15.65
CA VAL A 1 32.11 16.77 -16.07
C VAL A 1 33.56 17.21 -15.95
N GLU A 2 34.38 16.47 -15.22
CA GLU A 2 35.80 16.76 -15.05
C GLU A 2 36.64 16.03 -16.10
N SER A 3 36.39 14.71 -16.25
CA SER A 3 37.09 13.89 -17.23
C SER A 3 36.33 12.59 -17.54
N LEU A 4 36.66 12.00 -18.69
CA LEU A 4 36.29 10.65 -19.05
C LEU A 4 37.58 9.92 -19.47
N GLN A 5 38.05 8.96 -18.71
CA GLN A 5 39.25 8.17 -18.96
C GLN A 5 38.97 6.71 -18.63
N ASP A 6 39.41 5.81 -19.51
CA ASP A 6 39.25 4.35 -19.33
C ASP A 6 37.81 3.92 -18.99
N SER A 7 36.80 4.56 -19.63
CA SER A 7 35.38 4.38 -19.37
C SER A 7 34.91 4.77 -17.96
N VAL A 8 35.73 5.50 -17.20
CA VAL A 8 35.37 6.10 -15.91
C VAL A 8 35.05 7.59 -16.13
N LEU A 9 33.81 7.97 -15.86
CA LEU A 9 33.37 9.36 -15.89
C LEU A 9 33.57 10.01 -14.52
N THR A 10 34.41 11.03 -14.43
CA THR A 10 34.59 11.80 -13.19
C THR A 10 33.70 13.03 -13.21
N LEU A 11 32.82 13.13 -12.22
CA LEU A 11 31.92 14.25 -12.01
C LEU A 11 32.32 15.06 -10.77
N ARG A 12 32.45 16.38 -10.93
CA ARG A 12 32.61 17.30 -9.80
C ARG A 12 31.23 17.72 -9.29
N LEU A 13 31.00 17.51 -7.99
CA LEU A 13 29.74 17.88 -7.33
C LEU A 13 29.95 18.99 -6.29
N GLU A 14 29.15 20.05 -6.39
CA GLU A 14 29.02 21.09 -5.38
C GLU A 14 27.77 20.81 -4.54
N LEU A 15 27.92 20.01 -3.50
CA LEU A 15 26.82 19.69 -2.60
C LEU A 15 26.78 20.68 -1.43
N ARG A 16 25.70 21.45 -1.33
CA ARG A 16 25.44 22.32 -0.17
C ARG A 16 24.88 21.44 0.95
N ALA A 17 25.74 21.07 1.93
CA ALA A 17 25.38 20.41 3.19
C ALA A 17 24.28 19.33 3.03
N ALA A 18 24.52 18.31 2.22
CA ALA A 18 23.65 17.16 2.13
C ALA A 18 24.03 16.14 3.23
N GLY A 19 23.06 15.66 3.97
CA GLY A 19 23.27 14.50 4.85
C GLY A 19 23.60 13.24 4.02
N ASP A 20 24.22 12.24 4.64
CA ASP A 20 24.77 11.06 3.98
C ASP A 20 23.77 10.32 3.06
N ILE A 21 22.51 10.21 3.47
CA ILE A 21 21.45 9.54 2.68
C ILE A 21 21.18 10.28 1.36
N ARG A 22 21.12 11.61 1.38
CA ARG A 22 20.89 12.41 0.14
C ARG A 22 22.08 12.31 -0.80
N THR A 23 23.29 12.26 -0.28
CA THR A 23 24.50 12.11 -1.08
C THR A 23 24.54 10.75 -1.78
N SER A 24 24.24 9.66 -1.06
CA SER A 24 24.17 8.31 -1.63
C SER A 24 23.10 8.19 -2.73
N LEU A 25 21.94 8.83 -2.53
CA LEU A 25 20.87 8.83 -3.53
C LEU A 25 21.28 9.59 -4.80
N ILE A 26 21.97 10.73 -4.65
CA ILE A 26 22.49 11.51 -5.78
C ILE A 26 23.52 10.69 -6.55
N TYR A 27 24.43 10.00 -5.87
CA TYR A 27 25.42 9.13 -6.49
C TYR A 27 24.74 8.00 -7.27
N ALA A 28 23.77 7.32 -6.66
CA ALA A 28 22.99 6.26 -7.31
C ALA A 28 22.31 6.77 -8.60
N CYS A 29 21.56 7.86 -8.51
CA CYS A 29 20.85 8.42 -9.66
C CYS A 29 21.81 8.81 -10.79
N LEU A 30 22.91 9.49 -10.46
CA LEU A 30 23.88 9.93 -11.47
C LEU A 30 24.61 8.73 -12.09
N THR A 31 25.03 7.76 -11.28
CA THR A 31 25.72 6.55 -11.78
C THR A 31 24.80 5.77 -12.71
N CYS A 32 23.59 5.44 -12.28
CA CYS A 32 22.65 4.68 -13.08
C CYS A 32 22.23 5.42 -14.39
N THR A 33 22.23 6.74 -14.37
CA THR A 33 21.93 7.52 -15.59
C THR A 33 23.12 7.56 -16.53
N MET A 34 24.33 7.82 -16.01
CA MET A 34 25.52 7.98 -16.85
C MET A 34 26.04 6.67 -17.42
N THR A 35 25.87 5.55 -16.71
CA THR A 35 26.25 4.21 -17.22
C THR A 35 25.33 3.68 -18.33
N GLN A 36 24.25 4.39 -18.67
CA GLN A 36 23.47 4.11 -19.87
C GLN A 36 24.16 4.57 -21.16
N LEU A 37 25.20 5.42 -21.05
CA LEU A 37 26.00 5.83 -22.19
C LEU A 37 27.04 4.75 -22.50
N GLU A 38 27.13 4.31 -23.77
CA GLU A 38 28.03 3.23 -24.20
C GLU A 38 29.50 3.42 -23.83
N SER A 39 29.94 4.68 -23.69
CA SER A 39 31.33 5.04 -23.34
C SER A 39 31.60 5.07 -21.84
N VAL A 40 30.58 4.92 -20.97
CA VAL A 40 30.69 5.07 -19.51
C VAL A 40 30.35 3.76 -18.83
N GLN A 41 31.33 3.12 -18.22
CA GLN A 41 31.13 1.89 -17.43
C GLN A 41 30.98 2.17 -15.93
N SER A 42 31.62 3.25 -15.44
CA SER A 42 31.55 3.63 -14.04
C SER A 42 31.66 5.14 -13.86
N VAL A 43 31.25 5.63 -12.69
CA VAL A 43 31.24 7.05 -12.36
C VAL A 43 31.97 7.28 -11.06
N ALA A 44 32.90 8.24 -11.06
CA ALA A 44 33.59 8.69 -9.85
C ALA A 44 33.15 10.14 -9.50
N PHE A 45 33.09 10.43 -8.23
CA PHE A 45 32.62 11.73 -7.75
C PHE A 45 33.72 12.48 -7.01
N LEU A 46 33.95 13.72 -7.42
CA LEU A 46 34.87 14.64 -6.77
C LEU A 46 34.05 15.73 -6.05
N ARG A 47 34.16 15.81 -4.74
CA ARG A 47 33.51 16.87 -3.96
C ARG A 47 34.41 18.07 -3.82
N THR A 48 33.85 19.27 -4.01
CA THR A 48 34.61 20.52 -3.89
C THR A 48 35.22 20.72 -2.49
N ALA A 49 34.58 20.17 -1.45
CA ALA A 49 35.04 20.28 -0.05
C ALA A 49 36.04 19.18 0.37
N GLN A 50 36.24 18.16 -0.44
CA GLN A 50 37.15 17.04 -0.15
C GLN A 50 37.94 16.70 -1.42
N PRO A 51 39.28 16.79 -1.39
CA PRO A 51 40.10 16.54 -2.59
C PRO A 51 40.17 15.04 -2.95
N GLN A 52 39.47 14.20 -2.23
CA GLN A 52 39.47 12.76 -2.45
C GLN A 52 38.30 12.35 -3.36
N THR A 53 38.59 11.52 -4.36
CA THR A 53 37.60 11.00 -5.29
C THR A 53 36.87 9.83 -4.64
N ASP A 54 35.55 9.88 -4.61
CA ASP A 54 34.68 8.77 -4.19
C ASP A 54 34.35 7.89 -5.41
N GLY A 55 34.49 6.59 -5.28
CA GLY A 55 34.26 5.60 -6.36
C GLY A 55 35.55 5.05 -6.96
N PRO A 56 35.57 4.53 -8.20
CA PRO A 56 34.42 4.54 -9.15
C PRO A 56 33.28 3.60 -8.75
N TYR A 57 32.07 4.00 -9.06
CA TYR A 57 30.85 3.23 -8.84
C TYR A 57 30.25 2.77 -10.17
N THR A 58 29.71 1.56 -10.19
CA THR A 58 28.89 1.00 -11.27
C THR A 58 27.41 1.03 -10.87
N ALA A 59 26.50 0.72 -11.80
CA ALA A 59 25.08 0.61 -11.47
C ALA A 59 24.80 -0.50 -10.43
N ASP A 60 25.63 -1.56 -10.42
CA ASP A 60 25.47 -2.70 -9.51
C ASP A 60 25.88 -2.41 -8.06
N ASP A 61 26.64 -1.32 -7.83
CA ASP A 61 27.02 -0.88 -6.47
C ASP A 61 25.85 -0.24 -5.70
N PHE A 62 24.79 0.09 -6.42
CA PHE A 62 23.57 0.64 -5.83
C PHE A 62 22.42 -0.34 -5.95
N VAL A 63 21.97 -0.88 -4.83
CA VAL A 63 20.69 -1.57 -4.77
C VAL A 63 19.60 -0.50 -4.92
N LEU A 64 19.30 -0.12 -6.16
CA LEU A 64 18.03 0.52 -6.44
C LEU A 64 16.99 -0.58 -6.18
N LEU A 65 16.34 -0.51 -5.04
CA LEU A 65 15.02 -1.10 -4.92
C LEU A 65 14.27 -0.61 -6.15
N ASP A 66 13.83 -1.55 -6.96
CA ASP A 66 13.16 -1.28 -8.22
C ASP A 66 11.90 -0.45 -7.92
N ALA A 67 12.12 0.86 -7.73
CA ALA A 67 11.03 1.82 -7.49
C ALA A 67 10.14 1.97 -8.73
N LEU A 68 10.54 1.29 -9.81
CA LEU A 68 9.79 1.07 -11.03
C LEU A 68 9.37 -0.39 -11.17
N ALA A 69 9.65 -1.30 -10.22
CA ALA A 69 8.87 -2.50 -10.09
C ALA A 69 7.43 -2.00 -9.90
N GLU A 70 6.65 -2.08 -10.98
CA GLU A 70 5.23 -1.80 -10.97
C GLU A 70 4.68 -2.52 -9.74
N ASN A 71 4.15 -1.76 -8.78
CA ASN A 71 3.55 -2.38 -7.61
C ASN A 71 2.59 -3.44 -8.11
N PRO A 72 2.75 -4.72 -7.74
CA PRO A 72 1.86 -5.75 -8.25
C PRO A 72 0.42 -5.31 -8.09
N GLU A 73 -0.34 -5.40 -9.14
CA GLU A 73 -1.76 -5.05 -9.15
C GLU A 73 -2.60 -6.27 -8.85
N TYR A 74 -3.50 -6.13 -7.90
CA TYR A 74 -4.44 -7.16 -7.49
C TYR A 74 -5.85 -6.74 -7.84
N ALA A 75 -6.53 -7.54 -8.67
CA ALA A 75 -7.96 -7.38 -8.89
C ALA A 75 -8.72 -7.93 -7.67
N VAL A 76 -9.40 -7.07 -6.94
CA VAL A 76 -10.21 -7.44 -5.77
C VAL A 76 -11.67 -7.10 -6.00
N ARG A 77 -12.57 -7.86 -5.38
CA ARG A 77 -14.00 -7.63 -5.44
C ARG A 77 -14.48 -7.00 -4.14
N LEU A 78 -15.07 -5.82 -4.25
CA LEU A 78 -15.72 -5.12 -3.14
C LEU A 78 -17.21 -5.40 -3.20
N PHE A 79 -17.82 -5.83 -2.13
CA PHE A 79 -19.23 -6.25 -2.10
C PHE A 79 -20.11 -5.16 -1.51
N TYR A 80 -21.07 -4.68 -2.31
CA TYR A 80 -22.06 -3.68 -1.91
C TYR A 80 -23.47 -4.25 -2.06
N PRO A 81 -24.41 -3.97 -1.14
CA PRO A 81 -25.79 -4.39 -1.32
C PRO A 81 -26.50 -3.56 -2.41
N ASP A 82 -27.31 -4.24 -3.20
CA ASP A 82 -28.29 -3.65 -4.10
C ASP A 82 -29.53 -3.16 -3.34
N LYS A 83 -30.52 -2.66 -4.08
CA LYS A 83 -31.82 -2.22 -3.53
C LYS A 83 -32.62 -3.32 -2.81
N ASN A 84 -32.32 -4.59 -3.07
CA ASN A 84 -32.97 -5.75 -2.46
C ASN A 84 -32.14 -6.30 -1.27
N GLY A 85 -30.96 -5.71 -0.99
CA GLY A 85 -30.02 -6.16 0.03
C GLY A 85 -29.13 -7.32 -0.40
N LEU A 86 -29.13 -7.70 -1.70
CA LEU A 86 -28.24 -8.71 -2.25
C LEU A 86 -26.86 -8.10 -2.48
N LEU A 87 -25.82 -8.77 -1.98
CA LEU A 87 -24.43 -8.34 -2.16
C LEU A 87 -23.99 -8.53 -3.62
N THR A 88 -23.57 -7.45 -4.23
CA THR A 88 -23.11 -7.40 -5.61
C THR A 88 -21.63 -7.01 -5.64
N PRO A 89 -20.77 -7.81 -6.30
CA PRO A 89 -19.35 -7.51 -6.39
C PRO A 89 -19.07 -6.36 -7.37
N VAL A 90 -18.14 -5.49 -6.98
CA VAL A 90 -17.55 -4.45 -7.82
C VAL A 90 -16.05 -4.69 -7.85
N THR A 91 -15.51 -5.04 -9.01
CA THR A 91 -14.08 -5.27 -9.17
C THR A 91 -13.34 -3.94 -9.18
N THR A 92 -12.28 -3.86 -8.39
CA THR A 92 -11.31 -2.76 -8.37
C THR A 92 -9.89 -3.32 -8.44
N VAL A 93 -8.94 -2.49 -8.85
CA VAL A 93 -7.52 -2.85 -8.89
C VAL A 93 -6.82 -2.10 -7.77
N LEU A 94 -6.07 -2.82 -6.97
CA LEU A 94 -5.27 -2.29 -5.87
C LEU A 94 -3.79 -2.58 -6.12
N ALA A 95 -2.97 -1.55 -6.13
CA ALA A 95 -1.52 -1.69 -6.18
C ALA A 95 -0.99 -1.97 -4.77
N CYS A 96 -0.24 -3.06 -4.59
CA CYS A 96 0.25 -3.49 -3.29
C CYS A 96 1.58 -4.24 -3.43
N THR A 97 2.64 -3.75 -2.80
CA THR A 97 3.95 -4.42 -2.77
C THR A 97 3.99 -5.60 -1.81
N ASP A 98 3.22 -5.54 -0.72
CA ASP A 98 3.15 -6.58 0.30
C ASP A 98 1.73 -7.20 0.31
N PRO A 99 1.56 -8.45 -0.19
CA PRO A 99 0.27 -9.13 -0.19
C PRO A 99 -0.41 -9.21 1.19
N GLY A 100 0.37 -9.16 2.28
CA GLY A 100 -0.15 -9.13 3.65
C GLY A 100 -0.97 -7.87 3.96
N GLN A 101 -0.77 -6.78 3.22
CA GLN A 101 -1.52 -5.54 3.37
C GLN A 101 -2.80 -5.49 2.52
N LEU A 102 -3.01 -6.49 1.64
CA LEU A 102 -4.17 -6.50 0.75
C LEU A 102 -5.51 -6.46 1.48
N PRO A 103 -5.71 -7.15 2.63
CA PRO A 103 -6.94 -7.03 3.41
C PRO A 103 -7.22 -5.60 3.91
N LEU A 104 -6.18 -4.89 4.35
CA LEU A 104 -6.29 -3.50 4.78
C LEU A 104 -6.70 -2.59 3.62
N LEU A 105 -6.03 -2.72 2.48
CA LEU A 105 -6.29 -1.91 1.29
C LEU A 105 -7.69 -2.18 0.71
N ALA A 106 -8.12 -3.45 0.68
CA ALA A 106 -9.45 -3.83 0.22
C ALA A 106 -10.54 -3.22 1.11
N LEU A 107 -10.37 -3.26 2.43
CA LEU A 107 -11.31 -2.68 3.38
C LEU A 107 -11.33 -1.14 3.30
N GLN A 108 -10.19 -0.50 3.15
CA GLN A 108 -10.11 0.95 2.93
C GLN A 108 -10.79 1.35 1.60
N ALA A 109 -10.60 0.56 0.55
CA ALA A 109 -11.27 0.77 -0.73
C ALA A 109 -12.80 0.61 -0.59
N LEU A 110 -13.28 -0.42 0.12
CA LEU A 110 -14.71 -0.63 0.39
C LEU A 110 -15.34 0.59 1.08
N ILE A 111 -14.65 1.21 2.03
CA ILE A 111 -15.12 2.37 2.79
C ILE A 111 -15.12 3.65 1.92
N ARG A 112 -14.08 3.84 1.10
CA ARG A 112 -13.81 5.13 0.43
C ARG A 112 -14.24 5.20 -1.04
N ALA A 113 -14.32 4.05 -1.74
CA ALA A 113 -14.59 4.03 -3.17
C ALA A 113 -15.96 4.67 -3.52
N THR A 114 -16.04 5.21 -4.72
CA THR A 114 -17.33 5.65 -5.29
C THR A 114 -18.19 4.44 -5.59
N VAL A 115 -19.35 4.36 -4.97
CA VAL A 115 -20.30 3.25 -5.14
C VAL A 115 -21.16 3.50 -6.38
N PRO A 116 -21.37 2.52 -7.28
CA PRO A 116 -22.28 2.62 -8.41
C PRO A 116 -23.71 3.02 -8.00
N VAL A 117 -24.41 3.72 -8.87
CA VAL A 117 -25.75 4.33 -8.59
C VAL A 117 -26.81 3.30 -8.14
N ASN A 118 -26.69 2.06 -8.60
CA ASN A 118 -27.63 0.97 -8.29
C ASN A 118 -27.28 0.20 -7.01
N LEU A 119 -26.19 0.56 -6.34
CA LEU A 119 -25.69 -0.07 -5.12
C LEU A 119 -25.69 0.93 -3.96
N SER A 120 -25.64 0.43 -2.74
CA SER A 120 -25.71 1.26 -1.54
C SER A 120 -24.42 1.17 -0.73
N ARG A 121 -23.90 2.33 -0.32
CA ARG A 121 -22.84 2.39 0.69
C ARG A 121 -23.48 2.10 2.05
N VAL A 122 -23.05 1.01 2.68
CA VAL A 122 -23.55 0.60 4.00
C VAL A 122 -22.55 0.87 5.12
N VAL A 123 -21.25 0.85 4.80
CA VAL A 123 -20.22 1.25 5.74
C VAL A 123 -20.11 2.78 5.73
N PRO A 124 -20.22 3.45 6.89
CA PRO A 124 -20.11 4.91 6.98
C PRO A 124 -18.78 5.43 6.47
N ALA A 125 -18.79 6.48 5.67
CA ALA A 125 -17.57 7.03 5.02
C ALA A 125 -16.51 7.55 6.02
N GLY A 126 -16.91 7.87 7.26
CA GLY A 126 -16.00 8.29 8.32
C GLY A 126 -15.33 7.14 9.07
N THR A 127 -15.73 5.88 8.81
CA THR A 127 -15.15 4.72 9.46
C THR A 127 -13.66 4.59 9.11
N GLN A 128 -12.84 4.35 10.12
CA GLN A 128 -11.40 4.09 9.97
C GLN A 128 -11.10 2.65 10.38
N VAL A 129 -10.19 2.02 9.65
CA VAL A 129 -9.60 0.74 10.05
C VAL A 129 -8.47 1.04 11.00
N MET A 130 -8.65 0.69 12.27
CA MET A 130 -7.67 0.94 13.33
C MET A 130 -6.61 -0.14 13.37
N ASP A 131 -7.03 -1.40 13.12
CA ASP A 131 -6.14 -2.54 13.04
C ASP A 131 -6.76 -3.63 12.17
N ILE A 132 -5.93 -4.43 11.52
CA ILE A 132 -6.33 -5.64 10.80
C ILE A 132 -5.20 -6.64 10.82
N SER A 133 -5.51 -7.88 11.18
CA SER A 133 -4.58 -9.00 11.14
C SER A 133 -5.27 -10.25 10.61
N VAL A 134 -4.52 -11.11 9.92
CA VAL A 134 -5.02 -12.40 9.43
C VAL A 134 -4.19 -13.50 10.06
N SER A 135 -4.85 -14.40 10.77
CA SER A 135 -4.24 -15.59 11.38
C SER A 135 -5.18 -16.77 11.26
N ASP A 136 -4.63 -17.91 10.86
CA ASP A 136 -5.38 -19.18 10.71
C ASP A 136 -6.66 -19.04 9.88
N GLY A 137 -6.60 -18.24 8.81
CA GLY A 137 -7.73 -17.98 7.93
C GLY A 137 -8.77 -17.02 8.49
N THR A 138 -8.56 -16.46 9.68
CA THR A 138 -9.47 -15.48 10.30
C THR A 138 -8.88 -14.07 10.19
N ALA A 139 -9.61 -13.16 9.56
CA ALA A 139 -9.31 -11.73 9.55
C ALA A 139 -9.92 -11.08 10.79
N SER A 140 -9.08 -10.59 11.70
CA SER A 140 -9.50 -9.81 12.87
C SER A 140 -9.39 -8.33 12.53
N VAL A 141 -10.51 -7.62 12.53
CA VAL A 141 -10.63 -6.23 12.11
C VAL A 141 -11.09 -5.39 13.29
N VAL A 142 -10.40 -4.27 13.52
CA VAL A 142 -10.77 -3.26 14.51
C VAL A 142 -11.14 -1.98 13.78
N LEU A 143 -12.37 -1.52 13.95
CA LEU A 143 -12.89 -0.29 13.36
C LEU A 143 -13.04 0.81 14.39
N SER A 144 -13.06 2.06 13.93
CA SER A 144 -13.35 3.21 14.77
C SER A 144 -14.85 3.30 15.12
N ASP A 145 -15.18 4.09 16.15
CA ASP A 145 -16.53 4.33 16.67
C ASP A 145 -17.50 4.87 15.61
N GLN A 146 -17.01 5.55 14.57
CA GLN A 146 -17.82 6.03 13.45
C GLN A 146 -18.58 4.91 12.73
N PHE A 147 -18.09 3.67 12.81
CA PHE A 147 -18.81 2.51 12.31
C PHE A 147 -20.18 2.35 12.98
N MET A 148 -20.31 2.70 14.26
CA MET A 148 -21.58 2.62 15.00
C MET A 148 -22.66 3.52 14.43
N SER A 149 -22.32 4.54 13.62
CA SER A 149 -23.31 5.38 12.95
C SER A 149 -24.12 4.62 11.86
N CYS A 150 -23.73 3.38 11.48
CA CYS A 150 -24.58 2.52 10.66
C CYS A 150 -25.76 1.91 11.45
N ASP A 151 -25.76 2.01 12.77
CA ASP A 151 -26.72 1.35 13.68
C ASP A 151 -28.10 2.07 13.75
N THR A 152 -28.43 2.88 12.73
CA THR A 152 -29.75 3.51 12.61
C THR A 152 -30.87 2.49 12.34
N SER A 153 -30.52 1.25 11.93
CA SER A 153 -31.41 0.08 11.90
C SER A 153 -30.57 -1.22 11.90
N ALA A 154 -31.05 -2.24 12.58
CA ALA A 154 -30.42 -3.56 12.63
C ALA A 154 -30.14 -4.15 11.23
N ALA A 155 -31.02 -3.88 10.26
CA ALA A 155 -30.86 -4.32 8.87
C ALA A 155 -29.64 -3.65 8.20
N ARG A 156 -29.38 -2.37 8.49
CA ARG A 156 -28.27 -1.62 7.91
C ARG A 156 -26.95 -2.03 8.51
N ALA A 157 -26.89 -2.19 9.84
CA ALA A 157 -25.73 -2.73 10.54
C ALA A 157 -25.36 -4.13 10.03
N GLY A 158 -26.35 -5.04 9.91
CA GLY A 158 -26.16 -6.36 9.35
C GLY A 158 -25.67 -6.35 7.89
N SER A 159 -26.12 -5.39 7.07
CA SER A 159 -25.62 -5.25 5.70
C SER A 159 -24.18 -4.74 5.65
N ALA A 160 -23.78 -3.82 6.53
CA ALA A 160 -22.42 -3.33 6.62
C ALA A 160 -21.45 -4.45 7.02
N VAL A 161 -21.82 -5.23 8.03
CA VAL A 161 -21.04 -6.38 8.49
C VAL A 161 -20.87 -7.42 7.39
N ARG A 162 -21.94 -7.80 6.69
CA ARG A 162 -21.90 -8.75 5.57
C ARG A 162 -21.05 -8.24 4.40
N SER A 163 -21.13 -6.94 4.09
CA SER A 163 -20.33 -6.28 3.06
C SER A 163 -18.82 -6.39 3.35
N ILE A 164 -18.42 -6.12 4.59
CA ILE A 164 -17.04 -6.27 5.05
C ILE A 164 -16.60 -7.73 4.98
N ALA A 165 -17.41 -8.64 5.54
CA ALA A 165 -17.06 -10.07 5.58
C ALA A 165 -16.94 -10.66 4.18
N ALA A 166 -17.90 -10.40 3.27
CA ALA A 166 -17.85 -10.88 1.90
C ALA A 166 -16.60 -10.34 1.15
N THR A 167 -16.24 -9.06 1.36
CA THR A 167 -15.06 -8.47 0.74
C THR A 167 -13.77 -9.12 1.23
N LEU A 168 -13.65 -9.38 2.53
CA LEU A 168 -12.43 -9.97 3.08
C LEU A 168 -12.35 -11.48 2.82
N CYS A 169 -13.45 -12.23 2.91
CA CYS A 169 -13.49 -13.67 2.61
C CYS A 169 -13.29 -13.99 1.12
N ASP A 170 -13.42 -12.99 0.23
CA ASP A 170 -13.09 -13.14 -1.19
C ASP A 170 -11.58 -13.13 -1.45
N LEU A 171 -10.79 -12.66 -0.48
CA LEU A 171 -9.34 -12.66 -0.57
C LEU A 171 -8.79 -14.06 -0.23
N SER A 172 -7.76 -14.45 -0.96
CA SER A 172 -7.06 -15.71 -0.75
C SER A 172 -6.52 -15.81 0.70
N GLY A 173 -6.83 -16.89 1.37
CA GLY A 173 -6.37 -17.16 2.75
C GLY A 173 -7.27 -16.60 3.86
N VAL A 174 -8.40 -15.97 3.53
CA VAL A 174 -9.40 -15.52 4.52
C VAL A 174 -10.66 -16.36 4.38
N THR A 175 -11.06 -17.05 5.45
CA THR A 175 -12.25 -17.90 5.51
C THR A 175 -13.28 -17.41 6.52
N ALA A 176 -12.86 -16.58 7.47
CA ALA A 176 -13.72 -16.00 8.50
C ALA A 176 -13.29 -14.58 8.84
N VAL A 177 -14.23 -13.77 9.35
CA VAL A 177 -13.96 -12.40 9.78
C VAL A 177 -14.47 -12.21 11.19
N ARG A 178 -13.61 -11.67 12.05
CA ARG A 178 -13.97 -11.17 13.37
C ARG A 178 -13.92 -9.65 13.35
N LEU A 179 -15.03 -9.01 13.66
CA LEU A 179 -15.15 -7.56 13.64
C LEU A 179 -15.31 -7.03 15.05
N SER A 180 -14.51 -6.04 15.41
CA SER A 180 -14.62 -5.29 16.66
C SER A 180 -14.61 -3.79 16.39
N VAL A 181 -15.26 -3.02 17.27
CA VAL A 181 -15.34 -1.55 17.18
C VAL A 181 -14.82 -0.96 18.48
N ILE A 182 -13.93 0.02 18.39
CA ILE A 182 -13.46 0.78 19.53
C ILE A 182 -14.50 1.88 19.81
N GLY A 183 -15.19 1.78 20.94
CA GLY A 183 -16.14 2.79 21.41
C GLY A 183 -15.67 3.47 22.71
N GLU A 184 -16.39 4.49 23.18
CA GLU A 184 -16.09 5.22 24.43
C GLU A 184 -16.06 4.32 25.68
N SER A 185 -16.75 3.19 25.65
CA SER A 185 -16.89 2.24 26.78
C SER A 185 -16.07 0.94 26.61
N GLY A 186 -15.20 0.86 25.61
CA GLY A 186 -14.37 -0.31 25.34
C GLY A 186 -14.69 -0.98 24.00
N LEU A 187 -14.14 -2.18 23.80
CA LEU A 187 -14.32 -2.95 22.56
C LEU A 187 -15.70 -3.60 22.53
N THR A 188 -16.49 -3.30 21.52
CA THR A 188 -17.73 -4.02 21.21
C THR A 188 -17.43 -5.04 20.13
N TYR A 189 -17.71 -6.31 20.37
CA TYR A 189 -17.42 -7.39 19.44
C TYR A 189 -18.66 -7.74 18.61
N TYR A 190 -18.46 -7.81 17.29
CA TYR A 190 -19.36 -8.48 16.37
C TYR A 190 -18.63 -9.74 15.88
N ASP A 191 -18.94 -10.88 16.45
CA ASP A 191 -18.35 -12.17 16.04
C ASP A 191 -19.21 -12.75 14.90
N ILE A 192 -18.62 -12.83 13.71
CA ILE A 192 -19.21 -13.52 12.57
C ILE A 192 -18.43 -14.81 12.42
N SER A 193 -18.88 -15.85 13.09
CA SER A 193 -18.29 -17.18 13.06
C SER A 193 -18.84 -18.07 11.94
N GLU A 194 -19.89 -17.64 11.24
CA GLU A 194 -20.46 -18.41 10.12
C GLU A 194 -19.94 -17.86 8.79
N PRO A 195 -19.43 -18.74 7.89
CA PRO A 195 -19.07 -18.31 6.54
C PRO A 195 -20.33 -17.81 5.84
N ILE A 196 -20.26 -16.60 5.30
CA ILE A 196 -21.31 -16.07 4.45
C ILE A 196 -21.19 -16.80 3.11
N THR A 197 -22.13 -17.72 2.86
CA THR A 197 -22.32 -18.43 1.58
C THR A 197 -23.14 -17.58 0.63
#